data_a780af1e23431e2a4a012f8e01176b43
#
_entry.id   a780af1e23431e2a4a012f8e01176b43
#
_cell.length_a   1.000
_cell.length_b   1.000
_cell.length_c   1.000
_cell.angle_alpha   90.00
_cell.angle_beta   90.00
_cell.angle_gamma   90.00
#
_symmetry.space_group_name_H-M   'P 1'
#
loop_
_entity.id
_entity.type
_entity.pdbx_description
1 polymer ?
#
loop_
_entity_poly.entity_id
_entity_poly.type
_entity_poly.pdbx_seq_one_letter_code
_entity_poly.pdbx_strand_id
1 'polypeptide(L)'
;MKKIIRNSFYLALLIISMFIISCAKKNDENAKKGENKKYNRIVVLDPATVEMIYMLGAEDKIVGVANLERSKVWPEEKVAKLESVGTFIKPSLERIITLKPDLVITSALTDDNLNNGLKSNNIEAKRIQANSIEEIFTNFMEVAKMLGKENEANKIIAEKRAKLEEIKKMATGNKKGLFVMSASPLMVFGNDNLPNDIMKLLNIKNIAENQKGRNPIVTPEFIIKENPDIIITLLPNPSQIVATNPQLKNVNAIKNSKFIVVNSSQILRGSPRTIDQIEEIAKAVTK
;
A
#
# COMPACT_ATOMS: atom_id res chain seq x y z
N MET A 1 -24.04 -6.19 -76.85
CA MET A 1 -24.58 -5.78 -75.55
C MET A 1 -24.11 -6.68 -74.36
N LYS A 2 -23.99 -8.00 -74.47
CA LYS A 2 -23.58 -8.87 -73.31
C LYS A 2 -22.14 -8.70 -72.81
N LYS A 3 -21.17 -8.24 -73.66
CA LYS A 3 -19.76 -8.05 -73.22
C LYS A 3 -19.53 -6.76 -72.41
N ILE A 4 -20.33 -5.71 -72.68
CA ILE A 4 -20.18 -4.41 -71.99
C ILE A 4 -20.73 -4.49 -70.58
N ILE A 5 -21.81 -5.21 -70.35
CA ILE A 5 -22.40 -5.41 -68.97
C ILE A 5 -21.48 -6.23 -68.05
N ARG A 6 -20.74 -7.20 -68.64
CA ARG A 6 -19.82 -8.05 -67.85
C ARG A 6 -18.58 -7.29 -67.36
N ASN A 7 -18.06 -6.35 -68.17
CA ASN A 7 -16.90 -5.53 -67.72
C ASN A 7 -17.29 -4.47 -66.73
N SER A 8 -18.54 -3.92 -66.79
CA SER A 8 -19.05 -2.97 -65.79
C SER A 8 -19.26 -3.62 -64.43
N PHE A 9 -19.61 -4.91 -64.39
CA PHE A 9 -19.80 -5.67 -63.15
C PHE A 9 -18.48 -5.97 -62.43
N TYR A 10 -17.40 -6.25 -63.16
CA TYR A 10 -16.06 -6.43 -62.60
C TYR A 10 -15.44 -5.12 -62.09
N LEU A 11 -15.74 -3.99 -62.73
CA LEU A 11 -15.28 -2.67 -62.29
C LEU A 11 -15.97 -2.25 -60.98
N ALA A 12 -17.26 -2.55 -60.81
CA ALA A 12 -18.01 -2.31 -59.57
C ALA A 12 -17.52 -3.18 -58.40
N LEU A 13 -17.16 -4.45 -58.67
CA LEU A 13 -16.60 -5.35 -57.65
C LEU A 13 -15.19 -4.91 -57.19
N LEU A 14 -14.37 -4.32 -58.08
CA LEU A 14 -13.04 -3.79 -57.74
C LEU A 14 -13.13 -2.51 -56.90
N ILE A 15 -14.13 -1.67 -57.11
CA ILE A 15 -14.37 -0.46 -56.31
C ILE A 15 -14.90 -0.81 -54.91
N ILE A 16 -15.74 -1.84 -54.79
CA ILE A 16 -16.24 -2.32 -53.48
C ILE A 16 -15.13 -2.94 -52.64
N SER A 17 -14.15 -3.64 -53.28
CA SER A 17 -13.01 -4.22 -52.55
C SER A 17 -12.04 -3.15 -52.00
N MET A 18 -11.91 -1.98 -52.62
CA MET A 18 -11.08 -0.88 -52.11
C MET A 18 -11.73 -0.14 -50.95
N PHE A 19 -13.05 -0.16 -50.77
CA PHE A 19 -13.73 0.47 -49.62
C PHE A 19 -13.68 -0.40 -48.34
N ILE A 20 -13.53 -1.70 -48.48
CA ILE A 20 -13.45 -2.60 -47.30
C ILE A 20 -12.06 -2.52 -46.65
N ILE A 21 -11.00 -2.19 -47.40
CA ILE A 21 -9.63 -2.05 -46.83
C ILE A 21 -9.45 -0.71 -46.10
N SER A 22 -10.27 0.32 -46.39
CA SER A 22 -10.19 1.61 -45.71
C SER A 22 -10.87 1.65 -44.33
N CYS A 23 -11.82 0.74 -44.03
CA CYS A 23 -12.48 0.67 -42.73
C CYS A 23 -11.72 -0.18 -41.68
N ALA A 24 -10.75 -1.01 -42.09
CA ALA A 24 -9.98 -1.85 -41.18
C ALA A 24 -8.80 -1.13 -40.51
N LYS A 25 -8.48 0.12 -40.90
CA LYS A 25 -7.36 0.90 -40.37
C LYS A 25 -7.73 1.94 -39.31
N LYS A 26 -8.99 2.01 -38.88
CA LYS A 26 -9.45 3.04 -37.93
C LYS A 26 -9.79 2.52 -36.52
N ASN A 27 -9.59 1.23 -36.25
CA ASN A 27 -9.89 0.66 -34.96
C ASN A 27 -8.65 0.18 -34.15
N ASP A 28 -7.42 0.42 -34.65
CA ASP A 28 -6.21 -0.01 -33.93
C ASP A 28 -5.52 1.11 -33.11
N GLU A 29 -6.02 2.35 -33.14
CA GLU A 29 -5.46 3.41 -32.31
C GLU A 29 -5.91 3.36 -30.83
N ASN A 30 -6.92 2.57 -30.49
CA ASN A 30 -7.34 2.36 -29.10
C ASN A 30 -6.76 1.09 -28.45
N ALA A 31 -6.03 0.25 -29.18
CA ALA A 31 -5.38 -0.96 -28.66
C ALA A 31 -3.92 -0.73 -28.21
N LYS A 32 -3.35 0.47 -28.41
CA LYS A 32 -2.00 0.83 -27.93
C LYS A 32 -1.99 1.64 -26.63
N LYS A 33 -2.95 1.43 -25.74
CA LYS A 33 -2.90 1.93 -24.35
C LYS A 33 -2.39 0.85 -23.39
N GLY A 34 -1.14 0.41 -23.56
CA GLY A 34 -0.56 -0.63 -22.74
C GLY A 34 0.96 -0.72 -22.79
N GLU A 35 1.67 0.21 -23.41
CA GLU A 35 3.09 0.33 -23.14
C GLU A 35 3.25 0.86 -21.71
N ASN A 36 3.70 -0.02 -20.79
CA ASN A 36 4.04 0.38 -19.43
C ASN A 36 5.09 1.48 -19.50
N LYS A 37 4.66 2.73 -19.30
CA LYS A 37 5.57 3.87 -19.23
C LYS A 37 6.58 3.61 -18.13
N LYS A 38 7.86 3.61 -18.48
CA LYS A 38 8.97 3.44 -17.52
C LYS A 38 9.47 4.81 -17.09
N TYR A 39 9.75 4.93 -15.81
CA TYR A 39 10.21 6.17 -15.19
C TYR A 39 11.66 6.02 -14.76
N ASN A 40 12.42 7.11 -14.82
CA ASN A 40 13.84 7.14 -14.52
C ASN A 40 14.24 8.17 -13.46
N ARG A 41 13.36 9.12 -13.16
CA ARG A 41 13.60 10.17 -12.17
C ARG A 41 12.39 10.31 -11.25
N ILE A 42 12.40 9.58 -10.16
CA ILE A 42 11.23 9.44 -9.30
C ILE A 42 11.48 10.15 -7.97
N VAL A 43 10.58 11.05 -7.61
CA VAL A 43 10.46 11.55 -6.24
C VAL A 43 9.46 10.68 -5.50
N VAL A 44 9.85 10.15 -4.33
CA VAL A 44 9.04 9.22 -3.57
C VAL A 44 8.68 9.83 -2.22
N LEU A 45 7.41 10.19 -2.04
CA LEU A 45 6.90 10.75 -0.78
C LEU A 45 6.34 9.65 0.14
N ASP A 46 6.10 8.45 -0.40
CA ASP A 46 5.59 7.32 0.37
C ASP A 46 6.73 6.38 0.82
N PRO A 47 6.91 6.17 2.14
CA PRO A 47 8.02 5.35 2.65
C PRO A 47 7.92 3.87 2.27
N ALA A 48 6.71 3.33 2.07
CA ALA A 48 6.53 1.94 1.63
C ALA A 48 7.08 1.75 0.23
N THR A 49 6.83 2.72 -0.66
CA THR A 49 7.32 2.69 -2.03
C THR A 49 8.84 2.85 -2.10
N VAL A 50 9.46 3.63 -1.20
CA VAL A 50 10.94 3.65 -1.10
C VAL A 50 11.45 2.24 -0.82
N GLU A 51 10.90 1.53 0.16
CA GLU A 51 11.28 0.14 0.46
C GLU A 51 11.08 -0.77 -0.75
N MET A 52 9.94 -0.65 -1.45
CA MET A 52 9.63 -1.44 -2.65
C MET A 52 10.67 -1.24 -3.76
N ILE A 53 11.07 0.00 -4.02
CA ILE A 53 12.06 0.34 -5.05
C ILE A 53 13.42 -0.27 -4.70
N TYR A 54 13.85 -0.19 -3.43
CA TYR A 54 15.07 -0.85 -2.96
C TYR A 54 15.01 -2.37 -3.07
N MET A 55 13.86 -2.98 -2.76
CA MET A 55 13.66 -4.45 -2.92
C MET A 55 13.76 -4.88 -4.39
N LEU A 56 13.41 -4.00 -5.33
CA LEU A 56 13.49 -4.24 -6.77
C LEU A 56 14.86 -3.94 -7.37
N GLY A 57 15.81 -3.40 -6.56
CA GLY A 57 17.14 -3.01 -7.05
C GLY A 57 17.08 -1.90 -8.11
N ALA A 58 16.24 -0.89 -7.87
CA ALA A 58 16.03 0.24 -8.79
C ALA A 58 16.20 1.60 -8.07
N GLU A 59 16.96 1.62 -6.98
CA GLU A 59 17.18 2.81 -6.16
C GLU A 59 17.89 3.95 -6.90
N ASP A 60 18.62 3.67 -7.96
CA ASP A 60 19.25 4.65 -8.85
C ASP A 60 18.24 5.59 -9.51
N LYS A 61 16.99 5.20 -9.57
CA LYS A 61 15.88 6.01 -10.11
C LYS A 61 15.28 6.99 -9.09
N ILE A 62 15.60 6.87 -7.82
CA ILE A 62 15.12 7.79 -6.79
C ILE A 62 15.96 9.06 -6.82
N VAL A 63 15.34 10.19 -7.15
CA VAL A 63 16.01 11.49 -7.15
C VAL A 63 15.68 12.34 -5.92
N GLY A 64 14.69 11.95 -5.12
CA GLY A 64 14.34 12.64 -3.88
C GLY A 64 13.30 11.85 -3.06
N VAL A 65 13.34 12.05 -1.76
CA VAL A 65 12.42 11.40 -0.80
C VAL A 65 11.87 12.38 0.22
N ALA A 66 10.71 12.07 0.78
CA ALA A 66 10.22 12.75 1.96
C ALA A 66 10.81 12.10 3.22
N ASN A 67 11.30 12.93 4.15
CA ASN A 67 11.86 12.46 5.40
C ASN A 67 10.77 12.17 6.44
N LEU A 68 10.99 11.13 7.24
CA LEU A 68 10.21 10.82 8.42
C LEU A 68 10.91 11.35 9.67
N GLU A 69 10.20 12.15 10.47
CA GLU A 69 10.77 12.76 11.68
C GLU A 69 10.96 11.77 12.83
N ARG A 70 10.11 10.72 12.90
CA ARG A 70 10.02 9.80 14.04
C ARG A 70 10.33 8.35 13.73
N SER A 71 10.63 8.03 12.50
CA SER A 71 10.96 6.66 12.06
C SER A 71 11.92 6.68 10.89
N LYS A 72 12.63 5.59 10.70
CA LYS A 72 13.56 5.43 9.58
C LYS A 72 12.93 4.59 8.48
N VAL A 73 13.41 4.77 7.26
CA VAL A 73 12.99 4.00 6.08
C VAL A 73 14.10 3.02 5.72
N TRP A 74 13.76 1.78 5.49
CA TRP A 74 14.73 0.77 5.06
C TRP A 74 15.08 0.93 3.57
N PRO A 75 16.37 0.72 3.22
CA PRO A 75 17.55 0.52 4.07
C PRO A 75 18.08 1.86 4.63
N GLU A 76 18.10 1.97 5.96
CA GLU A 76 18.26 3.25 6.69
C GLU A 76 19.46 4.07 6.23
N GLU A 77 20.65 3.45 6.18
CA GLU A 77 21.88 4.14 5.83
C GLU A 77 21.93 4.63 4.36
N LYS A 78 21.24 3.93 3.45
CA LYS A 78 21.15 4.31 2.05
C LYS A 78 20.14 5.43 1.87
N VAL A 79 18.94 5.28 2.45
CA VAL A 79 17.86 6.27 2.34
C VAL A 79 18.24 7.60 2.99
N ALA A 80 19.00 7.59 4.09
CA ALA A 80 19.49 8.79 4.75
C ALA A 80 20.42 9.66 3.88
N LYS A 81 20.96 9.11 2.80
CA LYS A 81 21.85 9.82 1.85
C LYS A 81 21.09 10.42 0.65
N LEU A 82 19.81 10.08 0.50
CA LEU A 82 18.99 10.59 -0.60
C LEU A 82 18.62 12.07 -0.37
N GLU A 83 18.43 12.79 -1.47
CA GLU A 83 18.00 14.19 -1.41
C GLU A 83 16.62 14.31 -0.79
N SER A 84 16.48 15.23 0.19
CA SER A 84 15.23 15.46 0.90
C SER A 84 14.39 16.52 0.21
N VAL A 85 13.14 16.19 -0.09
CA VAL A 85 12.16 17.15 -0.58
C VAL A 85 11.24 17.70 0.53
N GLY A 86 11.65 17.58 1.78
CA GLY A 86 10.87 18.01 2.96
C GLY A 86 10.40 16.83 3.81
N THR A 87 9.46 17.09 4.73
CA THR A 87 8.94 16.03 5.59
C THR A 87 7.80 15.27 4.93
N PHE A 88 7.51 14.07 5.45
CA PHE A 88 6.37 13.25 5.01
C PHE A 88 5.01 13.96 5.11
N ILE A 89 4.85 14.83 6.12
CA ILE A 89 3.61 15.59 6.34
C ILE A 89 3.60 16.87 5.49
N LYS A 90 4.78 17.48 5.24
CA LYS A 90 4.93 18.74 4.55
C LYS A 90 6.07 18.69 3.52
N PRO A 91 5.89 17.98 2.39
CA PRO A 91 6.85 18.01 1.30
C PRO A 91 6.83 19.36 0.58
N SER A 92 7.99 19.77 0.03
CA SER A 92 8.16 21.05 -0.66
C SER A 92 7.98 20.88 -2.17
N LEU A 93 6.97 21.52 -2.73
CA LEU A 93 6.73 21.53 -4.17
C LEU A 93 7.92 22.13 -4.95
N GLU A 94 8.54 23.19 -4.43
CA GLU A 94 9.70 23.84 -5.07
C GLU A 94 10.89 22.88 -5.19
N ARG A 95 11.21 22.14 -4.11
CA ARG A 95 12.31 21.15 -4.13
C ARG A 95 11.98 20.01 -5.11
N ILE A 96 10.74 19.55 -5.14
CA ILE A 96 10.30 18.52 -6.09
C ILE A 96 10.52 19.00 -7.52
N ILE A 97 10.05 20.21 -7.87
CA ILE A 97 10.20 20.78 -9.22
C ILE A 97 11.69 20.91 -9.61
N THR A 98 12.54 21.35 -8.68
CA THR A 98 13.99 21.52 -8.92
C THR A 98 14.67 20.20 -9.31
N LEU A 99 14.20 19.07 -8.80
CA LEU A 99 14.72 17.74 -9.12
C LEU A 99 14.27 17.23 -10.51
N LYS A 100 13.34 17.92 -11.18
CA LYS A 100 12.84 17.57 -12.52
C LYS A 100 12.43 16.09 -12.60
N PRO A 101 11.53 15.60 -11.74
CA PRO A 101 11.10 14.21 -11.78
C PRO A 101 10.18 13.95 -12.98
N ASP A 102 10.20 12.72 -13.48
CA ASP A 102 9.23 12.22 -14.45
C ASP A 102 8.01 11.55 -13.78
N LEU A 103 8.13 11.25 -12.46
CA LEU A 103 7.04 10.74 -11.62
C LEU A 103 7.24 11.19 -10.18
N VAL A 104 6.14 11.55 -9.51
CA VAL A 104 6.08 11.70 -8.05
C VAL A 104 5.15 10.64 -7.48
N ILE A 105 5.66 9.76 -6.60
CA ILE A 105 4.81 8.82 -5.88
C ILE A 105 4.39 9.48 -4.57
N THR A 106 3.09 9.76 -4.46
CA THR A 106 2.48 10.46 -3.32
C THR A 106 2.01 9.48 -2.24
N SER A 107 1.88 9.97 -1.01
CA SER A 107 1.39 9.20 0.13
C SER A 107 -0.11 9.44 0.38
N ALA A 108 -0.67 8.68 1.32
CA ALA A 108 -2.03 8.88 1.79
C ALA A 108 -2.25 10.25 2.49
N LEU A 109 -1.18 10.88 2.98
CA LEU A 109 -1.22 12.18 3.66
C LEU A 109 -0.92 13.37 2.73
N THR A 110 -0.65 13.11 1.45
CA THR A 110 -0.42 14.17 0.46
C THR A 110 -1.72 14.96 0.25
N ASP A 111 -1.67 16.27 0.48
CA ASP A 111 -2.81 17.15 0.36
C ASP A 111 -3.11 17.55 -1.10
N ASP A 112 -4.28 18.15 -1.30
CA ASP A 112 -4.72 18.57 -2.63
C ASP A 112 -3.88 19.74 -3.17
N ASN A 113 -3.30 20.59 -2.31
CA ASN A 113 -2.47 21.70 -2.76
C ASN A 113 -1.21 21.20 -3.45
N LEU A 114 -0.54 20.20 -2.87
CA LEU A 114 0.61 19.57 -3.50
C LEU A 114 0.22 18.86 -4.79
N ASN A 115 -0.88 18.10 -4.79
CA ASN A 115 -1.35 17.41 -6.00
C ASN A 115 -1.67 18.41 -7.13
N ASN A 116 -2.35 19.51 -6.83
CA ASN A 116 -2.66 20.57 -7.79
C ASN A 116 -1.37 21.26 -8.28
N GLY A 117 -0.42 21.52 -7.38
CA GLY A 117 0.88 22.11 -7.73
C GLY A 117 1.68 21.22 -8.68
N LEU A 118 1.72 19.90 -8.45
CA LEU A 118 2.36 18.93 -9.36
C LEU A 118 1.70 18.96 -10.75
N LYS A 119 0.36 18.91 -10.79
CA LYS A 119 -0.42 18.97 -12.05
C LYS A 119 -0.17 20.25 -12.82
N SER A 120 -0.14 21.42 -12.13
CA SER A 120 0.10 22.72 -12.77
C SER A 120 1.52 22.84 -13.35
N ASN A 121 2.47 22.05 -12.87
CA ASN A 121 3.83 21.97 -13.38
C ASN A 121 4.03 20.79 -14.36
N ASN A 122 2.95 20.15 -14.84
CA ASN A 122 2.97 18.99 -15.73
C ASN A 122 3.79 17.80 -15.18
N ILE A 123 3.85 17.64 -13.86
CA ILE A 123 4.51 16.51 -13.19
C ILE A 123 3.47 15.44 -12.92
N GLU A 124 3.72 14.23 -13.43
CA GLU A 124 2.87 13.08 -13.18
C GLU A 124 2.96 12.65 -11.72
N ALA A 125 1.81 12.44 -11.08
CA ALA A 125 1.72 12.00 -9.69
C ALA A 125 0.86 10.74 -9.58
N LYS A 126 1.31 9.80 -8.76
CA LYS A 126 0.60 8.55 -8.50
C LYS A 126 0.59 8.25 -7.00
N ARG A 127 -0.59 7.91 -6.47
CA ARG A 127 -0.72 7.50 -5.06
C ARG A 127 -0.62 5.99 -4.96
N ILE A 128 0.24 5.52 -4.04
CA ILE A 128 0.37 4.12 -3.68
C ILE A 128 -0.02 3.98 -2.21
N GLN A 129 -0.97 3.09 -1.92
CA GLN A 129 -1.44 2.83 -0.55
C GLN A 129 -2.00 1.41 -0.48
N ALA A 130 -1.65 0.66 0.56
CA ALA A 130 -2.21 -0.67 0.82
C ALA A 130 -3.09 -0.65 2.08
N ASN A 131 -4.32 -1.13 1.96
CA ASN A 131 -5.27 -1.34 3.06
C ASN A 131 -5.43 -2.82 3.39
N SER A 132 -4.90 -3.70 2.54
CA SER A 132 -4.90 -5.15 2.70
C SER A 132 -3.56 -5.76 2.30
N ILE A 133 -3.34 -7.01 2.70
CA ILE A 133 -2.15 -7.78 2.34
C ILE A 133 -2.11 -8.02 0.82
N GLU A 134 -3.27 -8.24 0.19
CA GLU A 134 -3.32 -8.42 -1.27
C GLU A 134 -2.98 -7.13 -2.02
N GLU A 135 -3.40 -5.96 -1.51
CA GLU A 135 -3.01 -4.67 -2.07
C GLU A 135 -1.50 -4.40 -1.95
N ILE A 136 -0.81 -4.96 -0.95
CA ILE A 136 0.67 -4.89 -0.88
C ILE A 136 1.29 -5.49 -2.15
N PHE A 137 0.84 -6.68 -2.55
CA PHE A 137 1.39 -7.37 -3.72
C PHE A 137 0.98 -6.70 -5.03
N THR A 138 -0.26 -6.22 -5.12
CA THR A 138 -0.75 -5.47 -6.28
C THR A 138 0.06 -4.20 -6.48
N ASN A 139 0.26 -3.41 -5.42
CA ASN A 139 1.06 -2.19 -5.44
C ASN A 139 2.53 -2.46 -5.76
N PHE A 140 3.10 -3.54 -5.19
CA PHE A 140 4.49 -3.91 -5.45
C PHE A 140 4.70 -4.27 -6.93
N MET A 141 3.78 -5.02 -7.53
CA MET A 141 3.81 -5.32 -8.96
C MET A 141 3.60 -4.05 -9.81
N GLU A 142 2.75 -3.13 -9.37
CA GLU A 142 2.53 -1.86 -10.07
C GLU A 142 3.80 -1.00 -10.07
N VAL A 143 4.47 -0.87 -8.92
CA VAL A 143 5.78 -0.21 -8.82
C VAL A 143 6.82 -0.91 -9.70
N ALA A 144 6.84 -2.23 -9.72
CA ALA A 144 7.75 -2.99 -10.57
C ALA A 144 7.54 -2.72 -12.07
N LYS A 145 6.28 -2.64 -12.53
CA LYS A 145 5.95 -2.27 -13.92
C LYS A 145 6.45 -0.88 -14.29
N MET A 146 6.31 0.10 -13.40
CA MET A 146 6.83 1.46 -13.62
C MET A 146 8.35 1.48 -13.77
N LEU A 147 9.04 0.51 -13.17
CA LEU A 147 10.50 0.42 -13.14
C LEU A 147 11.07 -0.57 -14.17
N GLY A 148 10.23 -1.41 -14.79
CA GLY A 148 10.64 -2.52 -15.65
C GLY A 148 11.30 -3.65 -14.88
N LYS A 149 10.78 -3.97 -13.69
CA LYS A 149 11.30 -4.93 -12.71
C LYS A 149 10.30 -6.04 -12.36
N GLU A 150 9.43 -6.40 -13.30
CA GLU A 150 8.35 -7.37 -13.09
C GLU A 150 8.86 -8.78 -12.71
N ASN A 151 10.00 -9.19 -13.27
CA ASN A 151 10.58 -10.50 -12.97
C ASN A 151 11.09 -10.59 -11.54
N GLU A 152 11.73 -9.55 -11.05
CA GLU A 152 12.18 -9.42 -9.67
C GLU A 152 11.00 -9.41 -8.71
N ALA A 153 9.95 -8.65 -9.04
CA ALA A 153 8.73 -8.59 -8.25
C ALA A 153 8.05 -9.95 -8.14
N ASN A 154 7.92 -10.69 -9.25
CA ASN A 154 7.30 -12.02 -9.24
C ASN A 154 8.03 -12.98 -8.29
N LYS A 155 9.37 -12.97 -8.26
CA LYS A 155 10.15 -13.82 -7.34
C LYS A 155 9.86 -13.46 -5.87
N ILE A 156 9.89 -12.17 -5.54
CA ILE A 156 9.66 -11.69 -4.18
C ILE A 156 8.21 -11.95 -3.76
N ILE A 157 7.23 -11.72 -4.63
CA ILE A 157 5.82 -12.00 -4.36
C ILE A 157 5.62 -13.50 -4.09
N ALA A 158 6.21 -14.38 -4.89
CA ALA A 158 6.11 -15.82 -4.68
C ALA A 158 6.68 -16.25 -3.32
N GLU A 159 7.86 -15.73 -2.94
CA GLU A 159 8.47 -15.96 -1.62
C GLU A 159 7.56 -15.51 -0.49
N LYS A 160 7.06 -14.27 -0.56
CA LYS A 160 6.22 -13.70 0.50
C LYS A 160 4.85 -14.37 0.60
N ARG A 161 4.28 -14.82 -0.52
CA ARG A 161 3.05 -15.62 -0.52
C ARG A 161 3.27 -16.99 0.14
N ALA A 162 4.37 -17.68 -0.18
CA ALA A 162 4.71 -18.93 0.49
C ALA A 162 4.84 -18.73 2.02
N LYS A 163 5.49 -17.66 2.44
CA LYS A 163 5.60 -17.29 3.85
C LYS A 163 4.23 -17.02 4.50
N LEU A 164 3.31 -16.36 3.80
CA LEU A 164 1.94 -16.17 4.30
C LEU A 164 1.19 -17.47 4.53
N GLU A 165 1.38 -18.47 3.67
CA GLU A 165 0.75 -19.80 3.86
C GLU A 165 1.30 -20.49 5.13
N GLU A 166 2.59 -20.35 5.44
CA GLU A 166 3.14 -20.84 6.72
C GLU A 166 2.58 -20.07 7.93
N ILE A 167 2.47 -18.74 7.82
CA ILE A 167 1.86 -17.90 8.87
C ILE A 167 0.40 -18.32 9.15
N LYS A 168 -0.39 -18.61 8.12
CA LYS A 168 -1.77 -19.08 8.27
C LYS A 168 -1.85 -20.39 9.04
N LYS A 169 -0.89 -21.31 8.85
CA LYS A 169 -0.83 -22.58 9.62
C LYS A 169 -0.56 -22.35 11.08
N MET A 170 0.16 -21.29 11.44
CA MET A 170 0.42 -20.90 12.83
C MET A 170 -0.80 -20.26 13.50
N ALA A 171 -1.70 -19.67 12.74
CA ALA A 171 -2.87 -18.93 13.21
C ALA A 171 -3.96 -19.87 13.75
N THR A 172 -3.71 -20.50 14.88
CA THR A 172 -4.64 -21.42 15.55
C THR A 172 -5.50 -20.69 16.59
N GLY A 173 -6.78 -21.04 16.67
CA GLY A 173 -7.74 -20.47 17.60
C GLY A 173 -8.53 -19.30 17.01
N ASN A 174 -9.56 -18.88 17.73
CA ASN A 174 -10.42 -17.75 17.37
C ASN A 174 -10.45 -16.77 18.55
N LYS A 175 -9.35 -16.00 18.70
CA LYS A 175 -9.20 -15.04 19.80
C LYS A 175 -9.92 -13.74 19.45
N LYS A 176 -10.55 -13.10 20.44
CA LYS A 176 -10.98 -11.70 20.34
C LYS A 176 -9.76 -10.80 20.55
N GLY A 177 -9.53 -9.86 19.65
CA GLY A 177 -8.40 -8.95 19.72
C GLY A 177 -8.80 -7.49 19.57
N LEU A 178 -7.93 -6.62 20.06
CA LEU A 178 -8.03 -5.18 19.85
C LEU A 178 -6.66 -4.66 19.40
N PHE A 179 -6.64 -3.85 18.35
CA PHE A 179 -5.41 -3.20 17.91
C PHE A 179 -5.43 -1.71 18.31
N VAL A 180 -4.62 -1.36 19.32
CA VAL A 180 -4.58 -0.02 19.92
C VAL A 180 -3.51 0.84 19.26
N MET A 181 -3.93 2.01 18.75
CA MET A 181 -3.05 3.03 18.17
C MET A 181 -2.57 4.03 19.23
N SER A 182 -3.48 4.49 20.10
CA SER A 182 -3.23 5.51 21.13
C SER A 182 -4.04 5.19 22.39
N ALA A 183 -3.51 5.53 23.57
CA ALA A 183 -4.19 5.35 24.83
C ALA A 183 -5.02 6.58 25.27
N SER A 184 -4.70 7.79 24.77
CA SER A 184 -5.41 9.02 25.08
C SER A 184 -5.33 9.99 23.86
N PRO A 185 -6.42 10.19 23.10
CA PRO A 185 -7.66 9.43 23.16
C PRO A 185 -7.46 7.93 22.88
N LEU A 186 -8.37 7.08 23.37
CA LEU A 186 -8.29 5.64 23.15
C LEU A 186 -8.69 5.31 21.73
N MET A 187 -7.73 5.38 20.82
CA MET A 187 -7.90 5.19 19.39
C MET A 187 -7.44 3.80 18.99
N VAL A 188 -8.24 3.11 18.17
CA VAL A 188 -8.01 1.73 17.76
C VAL A 188 -8.14 1.59 16.24
N PHE A 189 -7.63 0.50 15.67
CA PHE A 189 -7.90 0.17 14.27
C PHE A 189 -9.24 -0.54 14.14
N GLY A 190 -10.13 0.03 13.35
CA GLY A 190 -11.43 -0.54 13.00
C GLY A 190 -11.37 -1.36 11.73
N ASN A 191 -12.24 -1.02 10.76
CA ASN A 191 -12.34 -1.68 9.46
C ASN A 191 -11.50 -0.98 8.38
N ASP A 192 -11.42 -1.56 7.17
CA ASP A 192 -10.83 -1.02 5.94
C ASP A 192 -9.40 -0.50 6.09
N ASN A 193 -8.57 -1.22 6.83
CA ASN A 193 -7.16 -0.91 7.00
C ASN A 193 -6.31 -2.19 7.12
N LEU A 194 -5.03 -2.05 6.84
CA LEU A 194 -4.07 -3.16 6.86
C LEU A 194 -3.98 -3.88 8.23
N PRO A 195 -3.98 -3.19 9.40
CA PRO A 195 -4.05 -3.86 10.70
C PRO A 195 -5.23 -4.81 10.87
N ASN A 196 -6.42 -4.43 10.42
CA ASN A 196 -7.58 -5.31 10.48
C ASN A 196 -7.44 -6.54 9.56
N ASP A 197 -6.88 -6.35 8.36
CA ASP A 197 -6.61 -7.45 7.43
C ASP A 197 -5.58 -8.45 7.99
N ILE A 198 -4.56 -7.92 8.68
CA ILE A 198 -3.57 -8.74 9.41
C ILE A 198 -4.23 -9.53 10.54
N MET A 199 -5.12 -8.91 11.32
CA MET A 199 -5.85 -9.63 12.37
C MET A 199 -6.70 -10.75 11.78
N LYS A 200 -7.38 -10.52 10.64
CA LYS A 200 -8.15 -11.56 9.91
C LYS A 200 -7.25 -12.72 9.46
N LEU A 201 -6.09 -12.42 8.86
CA LEU A 201 -5.12 -13.44 8.46
C LEU A 201 -4.70 -14.32 9.64
N LEU A 202 -4.52 -13.73 10.83
CA LEU A 202 -4.13 -14.39 12.06
C LEU A 202 -5.29 -15.03 12.83
N ASN A 203 -6.48 -15.09 12.24
CA ASN A 203 -7.71 -15.61 12.86
C ASN A 203 -8.03 -14.93 14.20
N ILE A 204 -7.75 -13.62 14.29
CA ILE A 204 -8.06 -12.76 15.43
C ILE A 204 -9.29 -11.92 15.06
N LYS A 205 -10.40 -12.11 15.79
CA LYS A 205 -11.59 -11.30 15.62
C LYS A 205 -11.37 -9.91 16.19
N ASN A 206 -11.27 -8.89 15.33
CA ASN A 206 -11.17 -7.51 15.76
C ASN A 206 -12.48 -7.04 16.39
N ILE A 207 -12.48 -6.74 17.69
CA ILE A 207 -13.69 -6.27 18.40
C ILE A 207 -14.16 -4.89 17.92
N ALA A 208 -13.27 -4.09 17.32
CA ALA A 208 -13.56 -2.76 16.81
C ALA A 208 -13.97 -2.75 15.32
N GLU A 209 -14.05 -3.90 14.63
CA GLU A 209 -14.34 -3.99 13.19
C GLU A 209 -15.63 -3.27 12.79
N ASN A 210 -16.67 -3.33 13.61
CA ASN A 210 -17.97 -2.72 13.34
C ASN A 210 -18.13 -1.30 13.90
N GLN A 211 -17.07 -0.72 14.46
CA GLN A 211 -17.08 0.67 14.91
C GLN A 211 -16.98 1.63 13.70
N LYS A 212 -17.63 2.80 13.82
CA LYS A 212 -17.65 3.77 12.72
C LYS A 212 -16.28 4.39 12.47
N GLY A 213 -15.81 4.30 11.25
CA GLY A 213 -14.55 4.88 10.79
C GLY A 213 -13.38 3.88 10.83
N ARG A 214 -12.31 4.23 10.10
CA ARG A 214 -11.11 3.37 9.98
C ARG A 214 -10.31 3.26 11.28
N ASN A 215 -10.25 4.36 12.02
CA ASN A 215 -9.53 4.48 13.30
C ASN A 215 -10.47 5.09 14.34
N PRO A 216 -11.46 4.33 14.84
CA PRO A 216 -12.42 4.83 15.79
C PRO A 216 -11.78 5.16 17.15
N ILE A 217 -12.32 6.17 17.82
CA ILE A 217 -12.13 6.40 19.24
C ILE A 217 -13.19 5.58 19.96
N VAL A 218 -12.79 4.71 20.87
CA VAL A 218 -13.68 3.85 21.63
C VAL A 218 -13.67 4.21 23.12
N THR A 219 -14.73 3.83 23.83
CA THR A 219 -14.78 4.03 25.27
C THR A 219 -14.23 2.80 26.03
N PRO A 220 -13.74 2.98 27.24
CA PRO A 220 -13.34 1.83 28.08
C PRO A 220 -14.47 0.84 28.34
N GLU A 221 -15.73 1.30 28.46
CA GLU A 221 -16.91 0.45 28.67
C GLU A 221 -17.14 -0.48 27.47
N PHE A 222 -16.90 0.01 26.24
CA PHE A 222 -16.93 -0.84 25.05
C PHE A 222 -15.90 -1.98 25.15
N ILE A 223 -14.65 -1.68 25.52
CA ILE A 223 -13.60 -2.69 25.65
C ILE A 223 -13.91 -3.69 26.78
N ILE A 224 -14.44 -3.21 27.91
CA ILE A 224 -14.86 -4.07 29.04
C ILE A 224 -15.98 -5.04 28.59
N LYS A 225 -16.97 -4.53 27.85
CA LYS A 225 -18.09 -5.34 27.32
C LYS A 225 -17.60 -6.41 26.36
N GLU A 226 -16.75 -6.05 25.41
CA GLU A 226 -16.23 -6.97 24.39
C GLU A 226 -15.19 -7.94 24.96
N ASN A 227 -14.45 -7.52 25.99
CA ASN A 227 -13.48 -8.30 26.75
C ASN A 227 -12.49 -9.07 25.87
N PRO A 228 -11.57 -8.38 25.16
CA PRO A 228 -10.62 -9.02 24.26
C PRO A 228 -9.60 -9.90 25.02
N ASP A 229 -9.17 -10.98 24.34
CA ASP A 229 -8.18 -11.93 24.82
C ASP A 229 -6.75 -11.47 24.61
N ILE A 230 -6.53 -10.57 23.63
CA ILE A 230 -5.23 -10.06 23.23
C ILE A 230 -5.32 -8.59 22.80
N ILE A 231 -4.29 -7.82 23.14
CA ILE A 231 -4.13 -6.43 22.66
C ILE A 231 -2.85 -6.35 21.84
N ILE A 232 -2.98 -6.00 20.55
CA ILE A 232 -1.86 -5.58 19.71
C ILE A 232 -1.76 -4.07 19.83
N THR A 233 -0.56 -3.49 19.93
CA THR A 233 -0.43 -2.06 20.14
C THR A 233 0.83 -1.46 19.51
N LEU A 234 0.72 -0.21 19.04
CA LEU A 234 1.84 0.62 18.60
C LEU A 234 2.55 1.32 19.77
N LEU A 235 2.00 1.27 20.98
CA LEU A 235 2.57 1.89 22.16
C LEU A 235 3.78 1.10 22.62
N PRO A 236 4.98 1.69 22.71
CA PRO A 236 6.17 1.01 23.19
C PRO A 236 6.02 0.49 24.64
N ASN A 237 5.20 1.18 25.43
CA ASN A 237 4.84 0.76 26.78
C ASN A 237 3.33 0.52 26.88
N PRO A 238 2.85 -0.73 26.79
CA PRO A 238 1.42 -1.07 26.85
C PRO A 238 0.74 -0.69 28.17
N SER A 239 1.50 -0.55 29.28
CA SER A 239 0.94 -0.15 30.57
C SER A 239 0.29 1.22 30.55
N GLN A 240 0.64 2.08 29.56
CA GLN A 240 -0.03 3.36 29.34
C GLN A 240 -1.53 3.22 29.08
N ILE A 241 -1.97 2.09 28.50
CA ILE A 241 -3.40 1.85 28.23
C ILE A 241 -4.16 1.80 29.58
N VAL A 242 -3.61 1.11 30.57
CA VAL A 242 -4.23 1.00 31.90
C VAL A 242 -4.01 2.25 32.73
N ALA A 243 -2.83 2.89 32.65
CA ALA A 243 -2.53 4.10 33.36
C ALA A 243 -3.50 5.25 33.01
N THR A 244 -3.88 5.37 31.74
CA THR A 244 -4.85 6.37 31.29
C THR A 244 -6.31 5.90 31.38
N ASN A 245 -6.56 4.59 31.47
CA ASN A 245 -7.89 3.98 31.55
C ASN A 245 -7.95 2.91 32.64
N PRO A 246 -7.89 3.27 33.95
CA PRO A 246 -7.74 2.30 35.07
C PRO A 246 -8.88 1.28 35.16
N GLN A 247 -10.06 1.61 34.66
CA GLN A 247 -11.23 0.73 34.62
C GLN A 247 -11.02 -0.52 33.75
N LEU A 248 -10.03 -0.52 32.83
CA LEU A 248 -9.69 -1.66 31.97
C LEU A 248 -8.92 -2.80 32.68
N LYS A 249 -8.49 -2.62 33.95
CA LYS A 249 -7.63 -3.56 34.69
C LYS A 249 -8.13 -5.02 34.72
N ASN A 250 -9.43 -5.22 34.59
CA ASN A 250 -10.05 -6.55 34.66
C ASN A 250 -10.32 -7.19 33.28
N VAL A 251 -10.00 -6.50 32.16
CA VAL A 251 -10.11 -7.05 30.79
C VAL A 251 -9.14 -8.22 30.64
N ASN A 252 -9.57 -9.31 30.01
CA ASN A 252 -8.81 -10.55 29.91
C ASN A 252 -7.38 -10.32 29.39
N ALA A 253 -7.21 -9.58 28.29
CA ALA A 253 -5.89 -9.29 27.73
C ALA A 253 -4.97 -8.59 28.73
N ILE A 254 -5.51 -7.67 29.53
CA ILE A 254 -4.76 -6.87 30.50
C ILE A 254 -4.42 -7.71 31.72
N LYS A 255 -5.41 -8.40 32.29
CA LYS A 255 -5.24 -9.28 33.46
C LYS A 255 -4.19 -10.37 33.22
N ASN A 256 -4.15 -10.91 32.01
CA ASN A 256 -3.25 -11.98 31.61
C ASN A 256 -1.96 -11.47 30.92
N SER A 257 -1.73 -10.15 30.89
CA SER A 257 -0.58 -9.52 30.24
C SER A 257 -0.37 -9.93 28.78
N LYS A 258 -1.47 -10.18 28.06
CA LYS A 258 -1.46 -10.59 26.64
C LYS A 258 -1.39 -9.36 25.72
N PHE A 259 -0.20 -8.75 25.70
CA PHE A 259 0.12 -7.62 24.82
C PHE A 259 1.13 -8.03 23.78
N ILE A 260 0.91 -7.58 22.53
CA ILE A 260 1.88 -7.65 21.45
C ILE A 260 2.21 -6.22 21.01
N VAL A 261 3.43 -5.78 21.31
CA VAL A 261 3.93 -4.47 20.87
C VAL A 261 4.50 -4.61 19.46
N VAL A 262 4.05 -3.79 18.54
CA VAL A 262 4.50 -3.80 17.16
C VAL A 262 5.07 -2.44 16.76
N ASN A 263 6.05 -2.47 15.86
CA ASN A 263 6.63 -1.24 15.32
C ASN A 263 5.74 -0.66 14.21
N SER A 264 5.23 0.57 14.42
CA SER A 264 4.36 1.25 13.46
C SER A 264 5.01 1.41 12.08
N SER A 265 6.32 1.67 12.02
CA SER A 265 7.04 1.86 10.78
C SER A 265 7.19 0.59 9.95
N GLN A 266 6.92 -0.56 10.50
CA GLN A 266 7.00 -1.85 9.81
C GLN A 266 5.62 -2.40 9.49
N ILE A 267 4.68 -2.33 10.45
CA ILE A 267 3.36 -2.96 10.29
C ILE A 267 2.38 -2.11 9.49
N LEU A 268 2.51 -0.78 9.50
CA LEU A 268 1.59 0.13 8.82
C LEU A 268 2.05 0.54 7.42
N ARG A 269 3.28 0.18 7.01
CA ARG A 269 3.85 0.67 5.76
C ARG A 269 3.23 0.08 4.50
N GLY A 270 2.83 -1.18 4.55
CA GLY A 270 2.24 -1.84 3.39
C GLY A 270 3.25 -2.13 2.27
N SER A 271 4.50 -2.42 2.61
CA SER A 271 5.49 -3.02 1.71
C SER A 271 5.57 -4.53 1.90
N PRO A 272 6.15 -5.32 0.96
CA PRO A 272 6.32 -6.76 1.15
C PRO A 272 7.10 -7.15 2.41
N ARG A 273 7.89 -6.23 3.00
CA ARG A 273 8.58 -6.42 4.28
C ARG A 273 7.62 -6.52 5.47
N THR A 274 6.41 -5.98 5.35
CA THR A 274 5.35 -6.13 6.37
C THR A 274 5.05 -7.59 6.67
N ILE A 275 5.20 -8.49 5.69
CA ILE A 275 4.96 -9.93 5.87
C ILE A 275 5.89 -10.54 6.94
N ASP A 276 7.12 -10.04 7.06
CA ASP A 276 8.07 -10.51 8.07
C ASP A 276 7.61 -10.11 9.49
N GLN A 277 6.97 -8.96 9.63
CA GLN A 277 6.40 -8.52 10.91
C GLN A 277 5.13 -9.29 11.27
N ILE A 278 4.32 -9.67 10.28
CA ILE A 278 3.14 -10.50 10.51
C ILE A 278 3.55 -11.86 11.08
N GLU A 279 4.66 -12.44 10.63
CA GLU A 279 5.20 -13.69 11.18
C GLU A 279 5.56 -13.55 12.67
N GLU A 280 6.20 -12.44 13.06
CA GLU A 280 6.54 -12.18 14.46
C GLU A 280 5.29 -12.03 15.34
N ILE A 281 4.23 -11.36 14.81
CA ILE A 281 2.94 -11.29 15.51
C ILE A 281 2.33 -12.69 15.66
N ALA A 282 2.33 -13.50 14.60
CA ALA A 282 1.81 -14.87 14.63
C ALA A 282 2.50 -15.72 15.72
N LYS A 283 3.84 -15.67 15.78
CA LYS A 283 4.63 -16.34 16.82
C LYS A 283 4.29 -15.86 18.24
N ALA A 284 3.98 -14.56 18.41
CA ALA A 284 3.60 -14.01 19.71
C ALA A 284 2.16 -14.38 20.11
N VAL A 285 1.24 -14.50 19.15
CA VAL A 285 -0.16 -14.91 19.39
C VAL A 285 -0.26 -16.37 19.84
N THR A 286 0.67 -17.24 19.42
CA THR A 286 0.66 -18.68 19.72
C THR A 286 1.32 -19.03 21.06
N LYS A 287 2.06 -18.11 21.65
CA LYS A 287 2.63 -18.21 23.01
C LYS A 287 1.62 -17.83 24.09
#